data_3854bb92434d78df2f8178dc2f303ea8
#
_entry.id   3854bb92434d78df2f8178dc2f303ea8
#
_cell.length_a   1.000
_cell.length_b   1.000
_cell.length_c   1.000
_cell.angle_alpha   90.00
_cell.angle_beta   90.00
_cell.angle_gamma   90.00
#
_symmetry.space_group_name_H-M   'P 1'
#
loop_
_entity.id
_entity.type
_entity.pdbx_description
1 polymer ?
#
loop_
_entity_poly.entity_id
_entity_poly.type
_entity_poly.pdbx_seq_one_letter_code
_entity_poly.pdbx_strand_id
1 'polypeptide(L)'
;VREHVMGSICNGLARAGLRPYCSGFLIFSDYMKPPIRLSALMKLPVLDIFTHDSIGVGEDGPTHQPIEQLAQLRATPGVTLIRPSDANEVAEAWRTLVPMQHRPSVLVLSRQNLPTICRKTYAPASGLAKGAYVLADADGTPDVILMATGSEVGLVVKAYEQLKAEGVKARVVSMPSWDLFEAPPKSYRDSVLPPGITARVAVEPA
;
A
#
# COMPACT_ATOMS: atom_id res chain seq x y z
N VAL A 1 -0.85 21.01 14.62
CA VAL A 1 -1.94 20.55 13.78
C VAL A 1 -2.19 21.59 12.70
N ARG A 2 -1.60 21.41 11.56
CA ARG A 2 -1.66 22.33 10.41
C ARG A 2 -1.56 21.56 9.09
N GLU A 3 -2.14 20.36 9.04
CA GLU A 3 -2.00 19.44 7.91
C GLU A 3 -2.51 20.08 6.61
N HIS A 4 -3.63 20.80 6.66
CA HIS A 4 -4.15 21.53 5.50
C HIS A 4 -3.12 22.55 4.96
N VAL A 5 -2.51 23.33 5.86
CA VAL A 5 -1.49 24.33 5.48
C VAL A 5 -0.24 23.65 4.96
N MET A 6 0.21 22.58 5.61
CA MET A 6 1.37 21.79 5.18
C MET A 6 1.21 21.27 3.76
N GLY A 7 0.07 20.62 3.45
CA GLY A 7 -0.21 20.13 2.10
C GLY A 7 -0.34 21.26 1.08
N SER A 8 -0.95 22.41 1.48
CA SER A 8 -1.06 23.59 0.61
C SER A 8 0.31 24.20 0.28
N ILE A 9 1.22 24.24 1.25
CA ILE A 9 2.62 24.69 1.03
C ILE A 9 3.30 23.74 0.05
N CYS A 10 3.16 22.41 0.22
CA CYS A 10 3.71 21.44 -0.72
C CYS A 10 3.17 21.64 -2.14
N ASN A 11 1.88 21.93 -2.30
CA ASN A 11 1.29 22.25 -3.60
C ASN A 11 1.94 23.50 -4.21
N GLY A 12 2.17 24.54 -3.43
CA GLY A 12 2.86 25.76 -3.86
C GLY A 12 4.30 25.50 -4.28
N LEU A 13 5.06 24.73 -3.49
CA LEU A 13 6.44 24.33 -3.80
C LEU A 13 6.50 23.48 -5.10
N ALA A 14 5.58 22.53 -5.28
CA ALA A 14 5.50 21.72 -6.48
C ALA A 14 5.18 22.58 -7.73
N ARG A 15 4.31 23.58 -7.59
CA ARG A 15 4.03 24.56 -8.65
C ARG A 15 5.25 25.43 -9.01
N ALA A 16 6.13 25.66 -8.05
CA ALA A 16 7.40 26.38 -8.27
C ALA A 16 8.50 25.48 -8.85
N GLY A 17 8.21 24.23 -9.22
CA GLY A 17 9.16 23.31 -9.84
C GLY A 17 10.00 22.48 -8.86
N LEU A 18 9.69 22.53 -7.57
CA LEU A 18 10.35 21.71 -6.56
C LEU A 18 9.66 20.34 -6.43
N ARG A 19 10.34 19.39 -5.79
CA ARG A 19 9.80 18.08 -5.44
C ARG A 19 9.58 17.98 -3.93
N PRO A 20 8.46 18.49 -3.41
CA PRO A 20 8.19 18.50 -1.99
C PRO A 20 7.72 17.13 -1.49
N TYR A 21 7.97 16.89 -0.22
CA TYR A 21 7.30 15.87 0.56
C TYR A 21 6.88 16.43 1.92
N CYS A 22 5.88 15.84 2.53
CA CYS A 22 5.49 16.13 3.90
C CYS A 22 5.05 14.85 4.60
N SER A 23 4.96 14.88 5.92
CA SER A 23 4.58 13.72 6.70
C SER A 23 3.69 14.05 7.89
N GLY A 24 2.90 13.06 8.30
CA GLY A 24 2.01 13.12 9.46
C GLY A 24 1.51 11.72 9.83
N PHE A 25 0.58 11.63 10.77
CA PHE A 25 -0.12 10.39 11.04
C PHE A 25 -1.29 10.22 10.07
N LEU A 26 -1.59 8.97 9.68
CA LEU A 26 -2.59 8.69 8.67
C LEU A 26 -3.98 9.24 9.04
N ILE A 27 -4.38 9.16 10.31
CA ILE A 27 -5.65 9.70 10.78
C ILE A 27 -5.81 11.20 10.44
N PHE A 28 -4.71 11.97 10.47
CA PHE A 28 -4.74 13.40 10.18
C PHE A 28 -4.74 13.73 8.68
N SER A 29 -4.72 12.71 7.81
CA SER A 29 -4.98 12.91 6.38
C SER A 29 -6.38 13.49 6.14
N ASP A 30 -7.32 13.33 7.07
CA ASP A 30 -8.64 13.96 7.03
C ASP A 30 -8.55 15.48 6.93
N TYR A 31 -7.62 16.08 7.69
CA TYR A 31 -7.39 17.54 7.63
C TYR A 31 -6.57 17.96 6.40
N MET A 32 -5.91 17.02 5.74
CA MET A 32 -5.09 17.28 4.56
C MET A 32 -5.79 16.88 3.25
N LYS A 33 -6.96 16.28 3.32
CA LYS A 33 -7.72 15.79 2.16
C LYS A 33 -7.93 16.84 1.06
N PRO A 34 -8.34 18.12 1.34
CA PRO A 34 -8.50 19.12 0.30
C PRO A 34 -7.20 19.41 -0.48
N PRO A 35 -6.04 19.68 0.16
CA PRO A 35 -4.79 19.87 -0.59
C PRO A 35 -4.32 18.61 -1.34
N ILE A 36 -4.51 17.39 -0.82
CA ILE A 36 -4.22 16.13 -1.55
C ILE A 36 -5.09 16.05 -2.81
N ARG A 37 -6.40 16.30 -2.69
CA ARG A 37 -7.30 16.32 -3.84
C ARG A 37 -6.88 17.38 -4.87
N LEU A 38 -6.47 18.55 -4.39
CA LEU A 38 -6.07 19.66 -5.26
C LEU A 38 -4.74 19.32 -5.98
N SER A 39 -3.78 18.69 -5.31
CA SER A 39 -2.54 18.22 -5.95
C SER A 39 -2.83 17.20 -7.06
N ALA A 40 -3.82 16.31 -6.88
CA ALA A 40 -4.26 15.36 -7.90
C ALA A 40 -4.88 16.07 -9.11
N LEU A 41 -5.79 17.02 -8.89
CA LEU A 41 -6.41 17.83 -9.95
C LEU A 41 -5.38 18.62 -10.76
N MET A 42 -4.35 19.16 -10.08
CA MET A 42 -3.28 19.94 -10.69
C MET A 42 -2.13 19.07 -11.23
N LYS A 43 -2.20 17.75 -11.05
CA LYS A 43 -1.16 16.77 -11.44
C LYS A 43 0.22 17.10 -10.88
N LEU A 44 0.27 17.51 -9.61
CA LEU A 44 1.49 17.89 -8.93
C LEU A 44 2.22 16.69 -8.33
N PRO A 45 3.56 16.61 -8.43
CA PRO A 45 4.34 15.51 -7.89
C PRO A 45 4.64 15.67 -6.39
N VAL A 46 3.61 15.85 -5.58
CA VAL A 46 3.73 15.90 -4.12
C VAL A 46 3.81 14.48 -3.57
N LEU A 47 4.67 14.25 -2.59
CA LEU A 47 4.75 12.99 -1.86
C LEU A 47 4.30 13.20 -0.42
N ASP A 48 3.16 12.63 -0.09
CA ASP A 48 2.60 12.65 1.27
C ASP A 48 2.97 11.32 1.96
N ILE A 49 3.64 11.40 3.11
CA ILE A 49 4.08 10.24 3.88
C ILE A 49 3.27 10.19 5.16
N PHE A 50 2.44 9.17 5.31
CA PHE A 50 1.66 8.95 6.51
C PHE A 50 2.15 7.72 7.26
N THR A 51 2.37 7.88 8.55
CA THR A 51 2.69 6.80 9.48
C THR A 51 1.50 6.48 10.38
N HIS A 52 1.63 5.49 11.25
CA HIS A 52 0.54 5.10 12.16
C HIS A 52 -0.71 4.65 11.38
N ASP A 53 -0.51 3.65 10.52
CA ASP A 53 -1.38 3.27 9.41
C ASP A 53 -2.64 2.51 9.78
N SER A 54 -2.78 2.06 11.05
CA SER A 54 -3.81 1.07 11.40
C SER A 54 -4.17 1.08 12.89
N ILE A 55 -5.08 0.18 13.28
CA ILE A 55 -5.41 -0.10 14.68
C ILE A 55 -4.19 -0.53 15.51
N GLY A 56 -3.08 -0.93 14.88
CA GLY A 56 -1.80 -1.24 15.52
C GLY A 56 -1.06 -0.03 16.12
N VAL A 57 -1.66 1.15 16.10
CA VAL A 57 -1.17 2.36 16.79
C VAL A 57 -1.04 2.16 18.30
N GLY A 58 -1.87 1.31 18.91
CA GLY A 58 -1.75 0.93 20.29
C GLY A 58 -2.28 1.98 21.27
N GLU A 59 -1.44 2.40 22.20
CA GLU A 59 -1.81 3.25 23.35
C GLU A 59 -2.27 4.68 23.01
N ASP A 60 -1.98 5.16 21.81
CA ASP A 60 -2.49 6.46 21.35
C ASP A 60 -4.03 6.48 21.23
N GLY A 61 -4.65 5.29 21.16
CA GLY A 61 -6.07 5.08 21.25
C GLY A 61 -6.88 5.49 20.03
N PRO A 62 -8.22 5.50 20.13
CA PRO A 62 -9.13 5.61 18.97
C PRO A 62 -9.04 6.97 18.26
N THR A 63 -8.56 8.01 18.89
CA THR A 63 -8.36 9.33 18.25
C THR A 63 -7.22 9.33 17.24
N HIS A 64 -6.37 8.30 17.23
CA HIS A 64 -5.19 8.17 16.37
C HIS A 64 -5.22 6.91 15.50
N GLN A 65 -6.21 6.03 15.70
CA GLN A 65 -6.40 4.80 14.94
C GLN A 65 -7.20 5.09 13.65
N PRO A 66 -6.56 5.05 12.47
CA PRO A 66 -7.28 5.22 11.22
C PRO A 66 -8.13 3.99 10.92
N ILE A 67 -9.29 4.22 10.29
CA ILE A 67 -10.22 3.20 9.82
C ILE A 67 -10.54 3.45 8.34
N GLU A 68 -11.20 4.58 8.04
CA GLU A 68 -11.67 4.93 6.70
C GLU A 68 -10.63 5.63 5.82
N GLN A 69 -9.48 6.05 6.36
CA GLN A 69 -8.52 6.92 5.66
C GLN A 69 -7.90 6.25 4.44
N LEU A 70 -7.59 4.94 4.51
CA LEU A 70 -7.09 4.19 3.35
C LEU A 70 -8.12 4.17 2.22
N ALA A 71 -9.37 3.84 2.56
CA ALA A 71 -10.47 3.81 1.58
C ALA A 71 -10.71 5.19 0.96
N GLN A 72 -10.69 6.26 1.76
CA GLN A 72 -10.85 7.63 1.28
C GLN A 72 -9.73 8.07 0.33
N LEU A 73 -8.48 7.74 0.65
CA LEU A 73 -7.33 8.07 -0.20
C LEU A 73 -7.36 7.30 -1.51
N ARG A 74 -7.71 6.00 -1.48
CA ARG A 74 -7.93 5.17 -2.68
C ARG A 74 -9.06 5.68 -3.55
N ALA A 75 -10.13 6.19 -2.94
CA ALA A 75 -11.26 6.76 -3.66
C ALA A 75 -10.96 8.15 -4.27
N THR A 76 -9.81 8.76 -3.97
CA THR A 76 -9.43 10.07 -4.52
C THR A 76 -8.79 9.91 -5.90
N PRO A 77 -9.46 10.31 -7.00
CA PRO A 77 -8.94 10.11 -8.34
C PRO A 77 -7.60 10.81 -8.56
N GLY A 78 -6.65 10.10 -9.19
CA GLY A 78 -5.34 10.66 -9.53
C GLY A 78 -4.29 10.61 -8.41
N VAL A 79 -4.62 10.11 -7.24
CA VAL A 79 -3.68 9.81 -6.16
C VAL A 79 -3.13 8.39 -6.34
N THR A 80 -1.82 8.21 -6.18
CA THR A 80 -1.23 6.87 -6.06
C THR A 80 -0.96 6.57 -4.59
N LEU A 81 -1.59 5.52 -4.06
CA LEU A 81 -1.37 5.07 -2.69
C LEU A 81 -0.56 3.77 -2.67
N ILE A 82 0.52 3.75 -1.88
CA ILE A 82 1.31 2.54 -1.59
C ILE A 82 1.38 2.31 -0.09
N ARG A 83 1.01 1.11 0.34
CA ARG A 83 1.14 0.64 1.73
C ARG A 83 2.03 -0.60 1.77
N PRO A 84 3.37 -0.41 1.94
CA PRO A 84 4.34 -1.51 1.90
C PRO A 84 4.31 -2.35 3.18
N SER A 85 4.67 -3.61 3.05
CA SER A 85 4.60 -4.62 4.12
C SER A 85 5.87 -4.74 4.96
N ASP A 86 7.02 -4.37 4.40
CA ASP A 86 8.32 -4.53 5.05
C ASP A 86 9.37 -3.56 4.49
N ALA A 87 10.58 -3.59 5.02
CA ALA A 87 11.68 -2.73 4.57
C ALA A 87 12.03 -2.91 3.09
N ASN A 88 11.90 -4.14 2.53
CA ASN A 88 12.17 -4.37 1.12
C ASN A 88 11.13 -3.68 0.24
N GLU A 89 9.84 -3.81 0.59
CA GLU A 89 8.77 -3.11 -0.13
C GLU A 89 8.85 -1.59 0.06
N VAL A 90 9.29 -1.08 1.22
CA VAL A 90 9.55 0.36 1.41
C VAL A 90 10.58 0.86 0.41
N ALA A 91 11.70 0.13 0.24
CA ALA A 91 12.72 0.51 -0.73
C ALA A 91 12.18 0.52 -2.17
N GLU A 92 11.37 -0.47 -2.54
CA GLU A 92 10.74 -0.52 -3.88
C GLU A 92 9.64 0.54 -4.05
N ALA A 93 8.92 0.88 -2.97
CA ALA A 93 7.98 2.00 -2.99
C ALA A 93 8.67 3.32 -3.33
N TRP A 94 9.79 3.62 -2.69
CA TRP A 94 10.60 4.80 -3.02
C TRP A 94 11.08 4.79 -4.47
N ARG A 95 11.59 3.65 -4.96
CA ARG A 95 12.00 3.51 -6.37
C ARG A 95 10.85 3.75 -7.35
N THR A 96 9.63 3.38 -6.95
CA THR A 96 8.43 3.56 -7.77
C THR A 96 7.90 4.98 -7.71
N LEU A 97 7.88 5.61 -6.53
CA LEU A 97 7.24 6.91 -6.32
C LEU A 97 8.13 8.09 -6.74
N VAL A 98 9.45 8.03 -6.51
CA VAL A 98 10.36 9.13 -6.83
C VAL A 98 10.34 9.53 -8.32
N PRO A 99 10.25 8.63 -9.29
CA PRO A 99 10.15 9.02 -10.71
C PRO A 99 8.78 9.59 -11.13
N MET A 100 7.73 9.48 -10.32
CA MET A 100 6.39 9.98 -10.69
C MET A 100 6.33 11.50 -10.68
N GLN A 101 6.18 12.13 -11.86
CA GLN A 101 6.26 13.58 -12.04
C GLN A 101 4.90 14.28 -12.24
N HIS A 102 3.82 13.51 -12.46
CA HIS A 102 2.56 14.09 -12.92
C HIS A 102 1.36 13.65 -12.07
N ARG A 103 1.60 13.22 -10.84
CA ARG A 103 0.55 12.84 -9.90
C ARG A 103 1.08 12.83 -8.48
N PRO A 104 0.26 13.17 -7.48
CA PRO A 104 0.63 13.03 -6.09
C PRO A 104 0.67 11.56 -5.70
N SER A 105 1.48 11.28 -4.71
CA SER A 105 1.67 9.93 -4.17
C SER A 105 1.55 9.94 -2.66
N VAL A 106 0.93 8.90 -2.13
CA VAL A 106 0.78 8.69 -0.69
C VAL A 106 1.51 7.40 -0.31
N LEU A 107 2.50 7.53 0.57
CA LEU A 107 3.20 6.39 1.16
C LEU A 107 2.70 6.19 2.60
N VAL A 108 2.12 5.03 2.87
CA VAL A 108 1.52 4.71 4.17
C VAL A 108 2.37 3.68 4.91
N LEU A 109 2.83 4.03 6.10
CA LEU A 109 3.77 3.24 6.89
C LEU A 109 3.20 2.89 8.27
N SER A 110 3.57 1.73 8.78
CA SER A 110 3.16 1.29 10.12
C SER A 110 3.86 2.09 11.23
N ARG A 111 3.24 2.13 12.42
CA ARG A 111 3.89 2.57 13.66
C ARG A 111 4.82 1.48 14.21
N GLN A 112 4.32 0.26 14.26
CA GLN A 112 5.04 -0.87 14.82
C GLN A 112 6.14 -1.38 13.90
N ASN A 113 7.14 -2.02 14.48
CA ASN A 113 8.17 -2.72 13.73
C ASN A 113 7.57 -3.94 13.05
N LEU A 114 7.85 -4.10 11.75
CA LEU A 114 7.44 -5.25 10.97
C LEU A 114 8.64 -6.14 10.66
N PRO A 115 8.48 -7.47 10.68
CA PRO A 115 9.54 -8.37 10.28
C PRO A 115 9.82 -8.24 8.79
N THR A 116 11.10 -8.18 8.43
CA THR A 116 11.51 -8.19 7.02
C THR A 116 11.35 -9.60 6.45
N ILE A 117 10.56 -9.72 5.39
CA ILE A 117 10.29 -11.00 4.70
C ILE A 117 11.53 -11.45 3.93
N CYS A 118 11.95 -12.69 4.15
CA CYS A 118 13.13 -13.27 3.50
C CYS A 118 12.90 -13.46 1.99
N ARG A 119 13.58 -12.69 1.17
CA ARG A 119 13.45 -12.76 -0.31
C ARG A 119 14.26 -13.88 -0.98
N LYS A 120 14.89 -14.76 -0.17
CA LYS A 120 15.42 -16.04 -0.64
C LYS A 120 14.35 -17.13 -0.67
N THR A 121 13.33 -17.01 0.19
CA THR A 121 12.21 -17.95 0.29
C THR A 121 10.99 -17.46 -0.47
N TYR A 122 10.75 -16.15 -0.45
CA TYR A 122 9.60 -15.48 -1.06
C TYR A 122 10.02 -14.62 -2.25
N ALA A 123 9.07 -14.30 -3.11
CA ALA A 123 9.31 -13.51 -4.31
C ALA A 123 9.92 -12.12 -4.01
N PRO A 124 10.72 -11.57 -4.93
CA PRO A 124 11.36 -10.27 -4.77
C PRO A 124 10.33 -9.13 -4.67
N ALA A 125 10.64 -8.14 -3.83
CA ALA A 125 9.76 -6.99 -3.58
C ALA A 125 9.56 -6.07 -4.78
N SER A 126 10.38 -6.21 -5.84
CA SER A 126 10.26 -5.44 -7.09
C SER A 126 8.90 -5.60 -7.78
N GLY A 127 8.15 -6.65 -7.46
CA GLY A 127 6.76 -6.82 -7.88
C GLY A 127 5.82 -5.69 -7.42
N LEU A 128 6.18 -4.95 -6.36
CA LEU A 128 5.46 -3.77 -5.87
C LEU A 128 5.21 -2.73 -6.98
N ALA A 129 6.17 -2.53 -7.88
CA ALA A 129 6.03 -1.57 -8.97
C ALA A 129 4.83 -1.83 -9.90
N LYS A 130 4.26 -3.04 -9.87
CA LYS A 130 3.04 -3.44 -10.58
C LYS A 130 1.78 -3.38 -9.69
N GLY A 131 1.89 -2.87 -8.48
CA GLY A 131 0.80 -2.67 -7.53
C GLY A 131 0.40 -3.89 -6.71
N ALA A 132 0.50 -5.10 -7.27
CA ALA A 132 0.35 -6.37 -6.58
C ALA A 132 1.20 -7.45 -7.25
N TYR A 133 1.61 -8.46 -6.49
CA TYR A 133 2.40 -9.58 -7.00
C TYR A 133 2.21 -10.83 -6.14
N VAL A 134 2.45 -11.98 -6.73
CA VAL A 134 2.46 -13.25 -6.01
C VAL A 134 3.72 -13.32 -5.15
N LEU A 135 3.54 -13.28 -3.83
CA LEU A 135 4.62 -13.34 -2.84
C LEU A 135 5.05 -14.78 -2.56
N ALA A 136 4.07 -15.68 -2.45
CA ALA A 136 4.28 -17.13 -2.36
C ALA A 136 3.21 -17.84 -3.18
N ASP A 137 3.57 -18.95 -3.82
CA ASP A 137 2.65 -19.68 -4.67
C ASP A 137 2.47 -21.13 -4.21
N ALA A 138 1.37 -21.73 -4.64
CA ALA A 138 1.09 -23.15 -4.47
C ALA A 138 1.78 -23.99 -5.57
N ASP A 139 2.02 -25.25 -5.27
CA ASP A 139 2.38 -26.22 -6.30
C ASP A 139 1.13 -26.55 -7.14
N GLY A 140 1.06 -25.96 -8.34
CA GLY A 140 -0.08 -26.10 -9.25
C GLY A 140 -1.19 -25.07 -8.98
N THR A 141 -2.44 -25.46 -9.22
CA THR A 141 -3.58 -24.56 -9.04
C THR A 141 -3.86 -24.34 -7.55
N PRO A 142 -3.92 -23.08 -7.07
CA PRO A 142 -4.24 -22.82 -5.68
C PRO A 142 -5.72 -23.09 -5.36
N ASP A 143 -5.98 -23.65 -4.18
CA ASP A 143 -7.32 -23.81 -3.62
C ASP A 143 -7.84 -22.49 -3.07
N VAL A 144 -6.94 -21.63 -2.56
CA VAL A 144 -7.28 -20.33 -1.94
C VAL A 144 -6.20 -19.28 -2.23
N ILE A 145 -6.62 -18.03 -2.39
CA ILE A 145 -5.73 -16.87 -2.49
C ILE A 145 -5.88 -16.02 -1.23
N LEU A 146 -4.77 -15.80 -0.54
CA LEU A 146 -4.67 -14.89 0.59
C LEU A 146 -4.08 -13.57 0.10
N MET A 147 -4.81 -12.47 0.25
CA MET A 147 -4.38 -11.13 -0.15
C MET A 147 -4.22 -10.25 1.07
N ALA A 148 -3.15 -9.47 1.12
CA ALA A 148 -2.97 -8.47 2.16
C ALA A 148 -2.12 -7.30 1.69
N THR A 149 -2.15 -6.23 2.47
CA THR A 149 -1.32 -5.04 2.30
C THR A 149 -0.71 -4.61 3.63
N GLY A 150 0.42 -3.95 3.60
CA GLY A 150 1.06 -3.43 4.80
C GLY A 150 1.37 -4.50 5.84
N SER A 151 1.11 -4.19 7.10
CA SER A 151 1.41 -5.07 8.25
C SER A 151 0.76 -6.46 8.17
N GLU A 152 -0.37 -6.59 7.48
CA GLU A 152 -1.15 -7.83 7.41
C GLU A 152 -0.51 -8.86 6.47
N VAL A 153 0.40 -8.47 5.59
CA VAL A 153 1.15 -9.41 4.73
C VAL A 153 1.93 -10.42 5.60
N GLY A 154 2.54 -9.97 6.70
CA GLY A 154 3.22 -10.86 7.64
C GLY A 154 2.28 -11.88 8.30
N LEU A 155 1.02 -11.50 8.51
CA LEU A 155 -0.03 -12.38 9.06
C LEU A 155 -0.44 -13.45 8.05
N VAL A 156 -0.73 -13.05 6.81
CA VAL A 156 -1.13 -14.02 5.77
C VAL A 156 0.01 -14.95 5.36
N VAL A 157 1.27 -14.53 5.47
CA VAL A 157 2.43 -15.42 5.29
C VAL A 157 2.45 -16.52 6.36
N LYS A 158 2.19 -16.17 7.63
CA LYS A 158 2.08 -17.19 8.69
C LYS A 158 0.91 -18.14 8.44
N ALA A 159 -0.25 -17.63 8.03
CA ALA A 159 -1.40 -18.45 7.67
C ALA A 159 -1.10 -19.38 6.47
N TYR A 160 -0.38 -18.88 5.47
CA TYR A 160 0.09 -19.69 4.33
C TYR A 160 0.95 -20.88 4.78
N GLU A 161 1.91 -20.67 5.67
CA GLU A 161 2.76 -21.76 6.16
C GLU A 161 1.95 -22.81 6.93
N GLN A 162 0.95 -22.41 7.71
CA GLN A 162 0.05 -23.33 8.40
C GLN A 162 -0.82 -24.13 7.40
N LEU A 163 -1.46 -23.47 6.46
CA LEU A 163 -2.28 -24.11 5.43
C LEU A 163 -1.46 -25.10 4.59
N LYS A 164 -0.22 -24.72 4.24
CA LYS A 164 0.71 -25.58 3.52
C LYS A 164 1.04 -26.85 4.32
N ALA A 165 1.25 -26.72 5.63
CA ALA A 165 1.50 -27.87 6.50
C ALA A 165 0.28 -28.82 6.60
N GLU A 166 -0.92 -28.28 6.44
CA GLU A 166 -2.20 -29.01 6.39
C GLU A 166 -2.52 -29.58 5.00
N GLY A 167 -1.67 -29.33 4.00
CA GLY A 167 -1.85 -29.82 2.63
C GLY A 167 -2.77 -28.96 1.75
N VAL A 168 -3.16 -27.79 2.22
CA VAL A 168 -3.96 -26.83 1.44
C VAL A 168 -3.05 -26.03 0.51
N LYS A 169 -3.42 -25.96 -0.76
CA LYS A 169 -2.68 -25.21 -1.80
C LYS A 169 -3.06 -23.75 -1.74
N ALA A 170 -2.33 -22.94 -0.97
CA ALA A 170 -2.57 -21.51 -0.83
C ALA A 170 -1.60 -20.69 -1.70
N ARG A 171 -2.08 -19.54 -2.19
CA ARG A 171 -1.26 -18.49 -2.81
C ARG A 171 -1.33 -17.25 -1.93
N VAL A 172 -0.19 -16.57 -1.73
CA VAL A 172 -0.13 -15.27 -1.06
C VAL A 172 0.11 -14.17 -2.10
N VAL A 173 -0.71 -13.15 -2.06
CA VAL A 173 -0.55 -11.93 -2.87
C VAL A 173 -0.30 -10.75 -1.96
N SER A 174 0.86 -10.09 -2.10
CA SER A 174 1.07 -8.75 -1.56
C SER A 174 0.45 -7.75 -2.52
N MET A 175 -0.43 -6.87 -2.01
CA MET A 175 -1.17 -5.88 -2.79
C MET A 175 -0.94 -4.46 -2.24
N PRO A 176 0.27 -3.93 -2.31
CA PRO A 176 0.60 -2.62 -1.75
C PRO A 176 -0.10 -1.44 -2.42
N SER A 177 -0.57 -1.56 -3.66
CA SER A 177 -1.22 -0.45 -4.38
C SER A 177 -2.27 -0.95 -5.38
N TRP A 178 -3.53 -0.57 -5.17
CA TRP A 178 -4.62 -0.96 -6.06
C TRP A 178 -4.55 -0.25 -7.41
N ASP A 179 -4.34 1.05 -7.41
CA ASP A 179 -4.28 1.86 -8.62
C ASP A 179 -3.09 1.48 -9.52
N LEU A 180 -1.95 1.12 -8.94
CA LEU A 180 -0.85 0.58 -9.72
C LEU A 180 -1.15 -0.83 -10.27
N PHE A 181 -1.95 -1.64 -9.57
CA PHE A 181 -2.34 -2.97 -10.03
C PHE A 181 -3.37 -2.93 -11.17
N GLU A 182 -4.12 -1.86 -11.30
CA GLU A 182 -5.05 -1.67 -12.42
C GLU A 182 -4.35 -1.30 -13.73
N ALA A 183 -3.15 -0.71 -13.67
CA ALA A 183 -2.41 -0.23 -14.83
C ALA A 183 -1.83 -1.34 -15.74
N PRO A 184 -1.28 -2.48 -15.23
CA PRO A 184 -0.80 -3.56 -16.05
C PRO A 184 -1.88 -4.22 -16.91
N PRO A 185 -1.48 -4.91 -18.02
CA PRO A 185 -2.41 -5.65 -18.85
C PRO A 185 -3.23 -6.67 -18.05
N LYS A 186 -4.45 -6.95 -18.53
CA LYS A 186 -5.34 -7.97 -17.90
C LYS A 186 -4.65 -9.32 -17.71
N SER A 187 -3.80 -9.74 -18.66
CA SER A 187 -3.04 -10.99 -18.55
C SER A 187 -2.15 -11.05 -17.30
N TYR A 188 -1.51 -9.94 -16.92
CA TYR A 188 -0.75 -9.87 -15.68
C TYR A 188 -1.67 -9.94 -14.45
N ARG A 189 -2.75 -9.16 -14.45
CA ARG A 189 -3.70 -9.19 -13.33
C ARG A 189 -4.31 -10.57 -13.13
N ASP A 190 -4.66 -11.24 -14.21
CA ASP A 190 -5.19 -12.62 -14.20
C ASP A 190 -4.12 -13.63 -13.74
N SER A 191 -2.84 -13.38 -14.00
CA SER A 191 -1.76 -14.25 -13.51
C SER A 191 -1.58 -14.13 -11.99
N VAL A 192 -1.79 -12.95 -11.42
CA VAL A 192 -1.74 -12.70 -9.96
C VAL A 192 -3.02 -13.20 -9.29
N LEU A 193 -4.18 -12.84 -9.84
CA LEU A 193 -5.52 -13.20 -9.35
C LEU A 193 -6.32 -13.97 -10.41
N PRO A 194 -6.03 -15.25 -10.63
CA PRO A 194 -6.70 -16.05 -11.65
C PRO A 194 -8.23 -16.02 -11.48
N PRO A 195 -9.01 -15.70 -12.53
CA PRO A 195 -10.47 -15.61 -12.45
C PRO A 195 -11.16 -16.89 -11.99
N GLY A 196 -10.55 -18.06 -12.30
CA GLY A 196 -11.08 -19.37 -11.92
C GLY A 196 -10.95 -19.69 -10.43
N ILE A 197 -10.15 -18.93 -9.67
CA ILE A 197 -9.99 -19.14 -8.23
C ILE A 197 -10.88 -18.15 -7.51
N THR A 198 -12.01 -18.63 -7.00
CA THR A 198 -13.03 -17.81 -6.34
C THR A 198 -12.86 -17.77 -4.81
N ALA A 199 -12.20 -18.76 -4.22
CA ALA A 199 -11.84 -18.75 -2.80
C ALA A 199 -10.73 -17.72 -2.57
N ARG A 200 -11.10 -16.53 -2.08
CA ARG A 200 -10.21 -15.40 -1.84
C ARG A 200 -10.47 -14.79 -0.48
N VAL A 201 -9.41 -14.55 0.26
CA VAL A 201 -9.45 -13.87 1.56
C VAL A 201 -8.59 -12.62 1.46
N ALA A 202 -9.18 -11.47 1.73
CA ALA A 202 -8.47 -10.20 1.85
C ALA A 202 -8.34 -9.82 3.33
N VAL A 203 -7.15 -9.42 3.74
CA VAL A 203 -6.85 -9.03 5.13
C VAL A 203 -6.26 -7.63 5.13
N GLU A 204 -6.98 -6.71 5.73
CA GLU A 204 -6.57 -5.32 5.95
C GLU A 204 -7.23 -4.80 7.23
N PRO A 205 -6.57 -3.96 8.05
CA PRO A 205 -7.07 -3.53 9.36
C PRO A 205 -7.93 -2.27 9.29
N ALA A 206 -8.54 -1.98 8.17
CA ALA A 206 -9.37 -0.78 7.98
C ALA A 206 -10.72 -1.15 7.40
#